data_f3f7979a0be24b71c5e8e3fa24bdcbca
#
_entry.id   f3f7979a0be24b71c5e8e3fa24bdcbca
#
_cell.length_a   1.000
_cell.length_b   1.000
_cell.length_c   1.000
_cell.angle_alpha   90.00
_cell.angle_beta   90.00
_cell.angle_gamma   90.00
#
_symmetry.space_group_name_H-M   'P 1'
#
loop_
_entity.id
_entity.type
_entity.pdbx_description
1 polymer ?
#
loop_
_entity_poly.entity_id
_entity_poly.type
_entity_poly.pdbx_seq_one_letter_code
_entity_poly.pdbx_strand_id
1 'polypeptide(L)'
;MMLWRILPVLGLLLFSEPYVCLAADSTKVSVFISHTGNDVIGQHSTTLLERMIKASPDYKLAPSHEAMMRVSIASIDLSAAKAAGLRSSISTVITMRNYLSYDPVEPQTWYPIFLTANLVVIAAGGADNFADNILARIGAELERYRKDVRKYQ
;
A
#
# COMPACT_ATOMS: atom_id res chain seq x y z
N MET A 1 -5.72 -52.07 60.96
CA MET A 1 -6.40 -51.94 59.70
C MET A 1 -6.33 -50.48 59.27
N MET A 2 -5.38 -50.11 58.43
CA MET A 2 -5.16 -48.73 57.94
C MET A 2 -5.44 -48.72 56.44
N LEU A 3 -6.53 -48.04 56.06
CA LEU A 3 -6.94 -47.83 54.66
C LEU A 3 -6.15 -46.64 54.08
N TRP A 4 -5.28 -46.91 53.13
CA TRP A 4 -4.54 -45.90 52.37
C TRP A 4 -5.46 -45.42 51.23
N ARG A 5 -5.86 -44.14 51.30
CA ARG A 5 -6.53 -43.43 50.24
C ARG A 5 -5.51 -42.95 49.20
N ILE A 6 -5.51 -43.52 48.05
CA ILE A 6 -4.75 -43.04 46.90
C ILE A 6 -5.60 -41.93 46.23
N LEU A 7 -5.11 -40.68 46.26
CA LEU A 7 -5.62 -39.58 45.46
C LEU A 7 -5.02 -39.67 44.04
N PRO A 8 -5.80 -39.65 42.98
CA PRO A 8 -5.28 -39.42 41.64
C PRO A 8 -4.96 -37.94 41.45
N VAL A 9 -3.68 -37.64 41.20
CA VAL A 9 -3.23 -36.34 40.73
C VAL A 9 -3.70 -36.20 39.28
N LEU A 10 -4.75 -35.42 39.08
CA LEU A 10 -5.23 -35.06 37.75
C LEU A 10 -4.29 -34.03 37.18
N GLY A 11 -3.39 -34.46 36.27
CA GLY A 11 -2.48 -33.59 35.52
C GLY A 11 -3.25 -32.65 34.60
N LEU A 12 -3.28 -31.39 34.98
CA LEU A 12 -3.80 -30.30 34.14
C LEU A 12 -2.79 -30.06 33.01
N LEU A 13 -2.97 -30.72 31.87
CA LEU A 13 -2.28 -30.41 30.64
C LEU A 13 -2.82 -29.07 30.14
N LEU A 14 -2.13 -27.99 30.48
CA LEU A 14 -2.28 -26.68 29.85
C LEU A 14 -1.82 -26.83 28.38
N PHE A 15 -2.78 -27.02 27.49
CA PHE A 15 -2.56 -26.76 26.09
C PHE A 15 -2.30 -25.26 25.90
N SER A 16 -1.03 -24.88 25.94
CA SER A 16 -0.62 -23.59 25.40
C SER A 16 -0.76 -23.68 23.89
N GLU A 17 -1.94 -23.29 23.39
CA GLU A 17 -2.08 -23.04 21.97
C GLU A 17 -1.05 -21.98 21.59
N PRO A 18 -0.22 -22.24 20.55
CA PRO A 18 0.63 -21.17 20.03
C PRO A 18 -0.33 -20.13 19.46
N TYR A 19 -0.49 -19.00 20.16
CA TYR A 19 -1.04 -17.79 19.58
C TYR A 19 -0.10 -17.42 18.43
N VAL A 20 -0.40 -17.93 17.25
CA VAL A 20 0.21 -17.49 15.99
C VAL A 20 -0.07 -16.01 15.90
N CYS A 21 1.01 -15.26 16.04
CA CYS A 21 1.01 -13.80 16.02
C CYS A 21 0.60 -13.32 14.62
N LEU A 22 -0.71 -13.29 14.33
CA LEU A 22 -1.31 -12.68 13.13
C LEU A 22 -1.24 -11.13 13.16
N ALA A 23 -0.56 -10.55 14.17
CA ALA A 23 -0.54 -9.11 14.40
C ALA A 23 0.43 -8.33 13.48
N ALA A 24 1.35 -8.99 12.76
CA ALA A 24 2.36 -8.28 11.98
C ALA A 24 1.82 -7.62 10.71
N ASP A 25 0.69 -8.08 10.18
CA ASP A 25 0.16 -7.59 8.89
C ASP A 25 -0.86 -6.44 9.04
N SER A 26 -1.40 -6.22 10.24
CA SER A 26 -2.37 -5.15 10.51
C SER A 26 -1.75 -3.75 10.56
N THR A 27 -0.44 -3.64 10.70
CA THR A 27 0.28 -2.36 10.77
C THR A 27 0.67 -1.79 9.40
N LYS A 28 0.69 -2.63 8.38
CA LYS A 28 1.08 -2.21 7.03
C LYS A 28 -0.01 -1.39 6.36
N VAL A 29 0.39 -0.31 5.70
CA VAL A 29 -0.52 0.52 4.90
C VAL A 29 -0.88 -0.22 3.62
N SER A 30 -2.17 -0.42 3.39
CA SER A 30 -2.68 -1.08 2.18
C SER A 30 -2.69 -0.11 1.00
N VAL A 31 -2.08 -0.53 -0.11
CA VAL A 31 -1.92 0.28 -1.33
C VAL A 31 -2.52 -0.47 -2.52
N PHE A 32 -3.33 0.22 -3.30
CA PHE A 32 -3.79 -0.22 -4.60
C PHE A 32 -3.05 0.55 -5.69
N ILE A 33 -2.54 -0.15 -6.70
CA ILE A 33 -1.91 0.45 -7.86
C ILE A 33 -2.77 0.15 -9.08
N SER A 34 -3.04 1.16 -9.90
CA SER A 34 -3.65 1.01 -11.22
C SER A 34 -2.78 1.66 -12.27
N HIS A 35 -2.71 1.03 -13.43
CA HIS A 35 -2.02 1.56 -14.59
C HIS A 35 -2.99 1.64 -15.78
N THR A 36 -2.89 2.73 -16.53
CA THR A 36 -3.60 2.96 -17.78
C THR A 36 -2.60 3.41 -18.85
N GLY A 37 -2.70 2.83 -20.00
CA GLY A 37 -1.81 3.07 -21.14
C GLY A 37 -1.15 1.79 -21.64
N ASN A 38 -0.60 1.86 -22.83
CA ASN A 38 0.09 0.74 -23.52
C ASN A 38 1.61 0.93 -23.58
N ASP A 39 2.13 1.92 -22.88
CA ASP A 39 3.53 2.27 -22.84
C ASP A 39 4.33 1.25 -22.02
N VAL A 40 5.37 0.68 -22.64
CA VAL A 40 6.23 -0.35 -22.04
C VAL A 40 6.96 0.17 -20.80
N ILE A 41 7.40 1.44 -20.82
CA ILE A 41 8.11 2.04 -19.68
C ILE A 41 7.15 2.24 -18.50
N GLY A 42 5.93 2.72 -18.76
CA GLY A 42 4.91 2.86 -17.73
C GLY A 42 4.51 1.53 -17.10
N GLN A 43 4.34 0.48 -17.91
CA GLN A 43 4.07 -0.88 -17.42
C GLN A 43 5.22 -1.41 -16.56
N HIS A 44 6.46 -1.23 -17.03
CA HIS A 44 7.65 -1.67 -16.29
C HIS A 44 7.77 -0.93 -14.95
N SER A 45 7.61 0.39 -14.95
CA SER A 45 7.63 1.22 -13.74
C SER A 45 6.57 0.79 -12.72
N THR A 46 5.37 0.46 -13.20
CA THR A 46 4.26 -0.04 -12.37
C THR A 46 4.63 -1.37 -11.72
N THR A 47 5.17 -2.31 -12.51
CA THR A 47 5.62 -3.62 -12.02
C THR A 47 6.73 -3.50 -10.98
N LEU A 48 7.67 -2.58 -11.18
CA LEU A 48 8.73 -2.29 -10.20
C LEU A 48 8.14 -1.76 -8.90
N LEU A 49 7.24 -0.77 -8.98
CA LEU A 49 6.58 -0.21 -7.80
C LEU A 49 5.80 -1.27 -7.01
N GLU A 50 5.06 -2.14 -7.71
CA GLU A 50 4.37 -3.26 -7.04
C GLU A 50 5.34 -4.20 -6.31
N ARG A 51 6.49 -4.52 -6.93
CA ARG A 51 7.53 -5.35 -6.33
C ARG A 51 8.11 -4.68 -5.08
N MET A 52 8.38 -3.38 -5.14
CA MET A 52 8.91 -2.61 -4.03
C MET A 52 7.92 -2.55 -2.86
N ILE A 53 6.63 -2.35 -3.14
CA ILE A 53 5.56 -2.38 -2.11
C ILE A 53 5.47 -3.77 -1.48
N LYS A 54 5.53 -4.86 -2.26
CA LYS A 54 5.54 -6.24 -1.73
C LYS A 54 6.74 -6.52 -0.82
N ALA A 55 7.90 -5.95 -1.15
CA ALA A 55 9.13 -6.12 -0.36
C ALA A 55 9.20 -5.19 0.86
N SER A 56 8.35 -4.16 0.94
CA SER A 56 8.37 -3.18 2.01
C SER A 56 7.86 -3.75 3.35
N PRO A 57 8.48 -3.39 4.48
CA PRO A 57 7.92 -3.69 5.79
C PRO A 57 6.68 -2.84 6.11
N ASP A 58 6.52 -1.67 5.49
CA ASP A 58 5.52 -0.66 5.84
C ASP A 58 4.26 -0.72 4.98
N TYR A 59 4.33 -1.36 3.82
CA TYR A 59 3.25 -1.39 2.84
C TYR A 59 2.85 -2.80 2.46
N LYS A 60 1.60 -2.94 1.96
CA LYS A 60 1.10 -4.17 1.31
C LYS A 60 0.19 -3.82 0.15
N LEU A 61 0.19 -4.65 -0.89
CA LEU A 61 -0.81 -4.53 -1.95
C LEU A 61 -2.17 -5.00 -1.46
N ALA A 62 -3.21 -4.31 -1.88
CA ALA A 62 -4.59 -4.66 -1.58
C ALA A 62 -5.50 -4.37 -2.77
N PRO A 63 -6.67 -5.04 -2.86
CA PRO A 63 -7.71 -4.69 -3.80
C PRO A 63 -8.17 -3.24 -3.63
N SER A 64 -8.70 -2.65 -4.71
CA SER A 64 -9.12 -1.24 -4.73
C SER A 64 -10.08 -0.87 -3.58
N HIS A 65 -11.01 -1.77 -3.22
CA HIS A 65 -12.02 -1.52 -2.18
C HIS A 65 -11.47 -1.65 -0.74
N GLU A 66 -10.31 -2.28 -0.56
CA GLU A 66 -9.65 -2.47 0.74
C GLU A 66 -8.47 -1.52 0.94
N ALA A 67 -7.99 -0.90 -0.13
CA ALA A 67 -6.81 -0.07 -0.08
C ALA A 67 -7.05 1.22 0.69
N MET A 68 -6.13 1.55 1.59
CA MET A 68 -6.06 2.84 2.26
C MET A 68 -5.56 3.93 1.32
N MET A 69 -4.59 3.60 0.46
CA MET A 69 -4.03 4.50 -0.54
C MET A 69 -4.23 3.95 -1.94
N ARG A 70 -4.42 4.85 -2.90
CA ARG A 70 -4.45 4.52 -4.33
C ARG A 70 -3.39 5.30 -5.07
N VAL A 71 -2.65 4.60 -5.92
CA VAL A 71 -1.69 5.16 -6.86
C VAL A 71 -2.21 4.86 -8.26
N SER A 72 -2.69 5.88 -8.94
CA SER A 72 -3.15 5.78 -10.33
C SER A 72 -2.08 6.31 -11.25
N ILE A 73 -1.59 5.46 -12.15
CA ILE A 73 -0.54 5.75 -13.11
C ILE A 73 -1.16 5.75 -14.50
N ALA A 74 -0.96 6.83 -15.25
CA ALA A 74 -1.31 6.88 -16.66
C ALA A 74 -0.05 7.18 -17.46
N SER A 75 0.24 6.39 -18.50
CA SER A 75 1.43 6.57 -19.33
C SER A 75 1.13 6.62 -20.81
N ILE A 76 1.95 7.38 -21.54
CA ILE A 76 1.86 7.57 -22.99
C ILE A 76 3.25 7.37 -23.58
N ASP A 77 3.35 6.53 -24.61
CA ASP A 77 4.55 6.36 -25.40
C ASP A 77 4.84 7.62 -26.24
N LEU A 78 6.00 8.22 -26.03
CA LEU A 78 6.47 9.39 -26.76
C LEU A 78 7.47 9.03 -27.89
N SER A 79 7.72 7.76 -28.15
CA SER A 79 8.70 7.32 -29.17
C SER A 79 8.35 7.85 -30.56
N ALA A 80 7.04 8.01 -30.86
CA ALA A 80 6.56 8.57 -32.13
C ALA A 80 6.80 10.09 -32.24
N ALA A 81 7.00 10.80 -31.15
CA ALA A 81 7.16 12.26 -31.15
C ALA A 81 8.57 12.71 -31.59
N LYS A 82 9.49 11.78 -31.91
CA LYS A 82 10.89 12.04 -32.33
C LYS A 82 11.66 13.00 -31.42
N ALA A 83 11.18 13.21 -30.19
CA ALA A 83 11.88 14.02 -29.21
C ALA A 83 13.13 13.26 -28.73
N ALA A 84 14.29 13.83 -28.92
CA ALA A 84 15.58 13.19 -28.68
C ALA A 84 15.67 12.61 -27.25
N GLY A 85 15.70 11.28 -27.13
CA GLY A 85 15.92 10.56 -25.88
C GLY A 85 14.68 10.41 -24.98
N LEU A 86 13.57 11.07 -25.25
CA LEU A 86 12.34 10.93 -24.47
C LEU A 86 11.54 9.70 -24.95
N ARG A 87 11.05 8.91 -24.03
CA ARG A 87 10.38 7.64 -24.33
C ARG A 87 8.97 7.55 -23.79
N SER A 88 8.71 8.13 -22.60
CA SER A 88 7.42 8.02 -21.94
C SER A 88 7.04 9.29 -21.21
N SER A 89 5.76 9.65 -21.23
CA SER A 89 5.18 10.61 -20.31
C SER A 89 4.30 9.86 -19.32
N ILE A 90 4.59 10.00 -18.03
CA ILE A 90 3.87 9.31 -16.97
C ILE A 90 3.23 10.32 -16.03
N SER A 91 1.92 10.23 -15.88
CA SER A 91 1.16 10.95 -14.87
C SER A 91 0.83 10.03 -13.71
N THR A 92 1.01 10.52 -12.49
CA THR A 92 0.69 9.77 -11.27
C THR A 92 -0.21 10.60 -10.39
N VAL A 93 -1.27 9.99 -9.88
CA VAL A 93 -2.17 10.57 -8.88
C VAL A 93 -2.19 9.67 -7.66
N ILE A 94 -1.90 10.24 -6.49
CA ILE A 94 -1.96 9.55 -5.19
C ILE A 94 -3.17 10.10 -4.43
N THR A 95 -4.04 9.20 -4.02
CA THR A 95 -5.21 9.50 -3.18
C THR A 95 -5.23 8.60 -1.96
N MET A 96 -5.91 9.04 -0.90
CA MET A 96 -6.10 8.28 0.34
C MET A 96 -7.58 8.19 0.69
N ARG A 97 -7.97 7.10 1.33
CA ARG A 97 -9.32 6.95 1.89
C ARG A 97 -9.49 7.90 3.07
N ASN A 98 -10.57 8.67 3.06
CA ASN A 98 -10.91 9.53 4.18
C ASN A 98 -11.61 8.73 5.27
N TYR A 99 -10.95 8.56 6.41
CA TYR A 99 -11.56 7.95 7.60
C TYR A 99 -12.32 8.96 8.48
N LEU A 100 -12.19 10.27 8.19
CA LEU A 100 -12.86 11.32 8.96
C LEU A 100 -14.32 11.53 8.56
N SER A 101 -14.73 11.05 7.39
CA SER A 101 -16.11 11.05 6.92
C SER A 101 -16.68 9.62 6.98
N TYR A 102 -16.95 9.13 8.19
CA TYR A 102 -17.72 7.91 8.37
C TYR A 102 -19.19 8.23 8.11
N ASP A 103 -19.74 7.71 7.02
CA ASP A 103 -21.17 7.68 6.79
C ASP A 103 -21.72 6.37 7.38
N PRO A 104 -22.52 6.42 8.45
CA PRO A 104 -23.09 5.23 9.05
C PRO A 104 -24.12 4.54 8.14
N VAL A 105 -24.67 5.24 7.15
CA VAL A 105 -25.68 4.71 6.21
C VAL A 105 -25.02 3.99 5.04
N GLU A 106 -23.88 4.49 4.56
CA GLU A 106 -23.09 3.89 3.49
C GLU A 106 -21.62 3.72 3.89
N PRO A 107 -21.32 2.77 4.80
CA PRO A 107 -19.95 2.60 5.32
C PRO A 107 -18.92 2.18 4.28
N GLN A 108 -19.37 1.78 3.08
CA GLN A 108 -18.51 1.38 1.97
C GLN A 108 -18.22 2.51 0.97
N THR A 109 -18.83 3.68 1.14
CA THR A 109 -18.57 4.80 0.23
C THR A 109 -17.14 5.30 0.39
N TRP A 110 -16.38 5.21 -0.67
CA TRP A 110 -14.99 5.62 -0.69
C TRP A 110 -14.88 7.09 -1.05
N TYR A 111 -14.54 7.93 -0.09
CA TYR A 111 -14.26 9.35 -0.32
C TYR A 111 -12.75 9.54 -0.46
N PRO A 112 -12.21 9.72 -1.68
CA PRO A 112 -10.79 9.93 -1.86
C PRO A 112 -10.40 11.33 -1.42
N ILE A 113 -9.40 11.43 -0.54
CA ILE A 113 -8.64 12.67 -0.36
C ILE A 113 -7.53 12.66 -1.40
N PHE A 114 -7.51 13.69 -2.24
CA PHE A 114 -6.40 13.94 -3.13
C PHE A 114 -5.17 14.36 -2.32
N LEU A 115 -4.08 13.64 -2.47
CA LEU A 115 -2.82 13.96 -1.80
C LEU A 115 -1.87 14.70 -2.74
N THR A 116 -1.58 14.13 -3.91
CA THR A 116 -0.64 14.72 -4.87
C THR A 116 -0.86 14.17 -6.28
N ALA A 117 -0.49 14.99 -7.27
CA ALA A 117 -0.31 14.55 -8.64
C ALA A 117 1.08 14.94 -9.15
N ASN A 118 1.59 14.18 -10.08
CA ASN A 118 2.87 14.43 -10.72
C ASN A 118 2.80 14.05 -12.20
N LEU A 119 3.49 14.83 -13.02
CA LEU A 119 3.74 14.52 -14.42
C LEU A 119 5.25 14.47 -14.64
N VAL A 120 5.74 13.37 -15.16
CA VAL A 120 7.16 13.15 -15.43
C VAL A 120 7.34 12.67 -16.86
N VAL A 121 8.35 13.18 -17.53
CA VAL A 121 8.80 12.66 -18.83
C VAL A 121 10.06 11.85 -18.57
N ILE A 122 10.05 10.59 -19.02
CA ILE A 122 11.11 9.62 -18.71
C ILE A 122 11.85 9.24 -19.98
N ALA A 123 13.19 9.26 -19.90
CA ALA A 123 14.08 8.69 -20.90
C ALA A 123 14.16 7.16 -20.77
N ALA A 124 14.72 6.50 -21.75
CA ALA A 124 15.01 5.08 -21.66
C ALA A 124 15.89 4.78 -20.42
N GLY A 125 15.49 3.83 -19.58
CA GLY A 125 16.18 3.47 -18.32
C GLY A 125 15.76 4.26 -17.08
N GLY A 126 14.81 5.21 -17.19
CA GLY A 126 14.34 5.99 -16.03
C GLY A 126 13.26 5.34 -15.18
N ALA A 127 12.84 4.11 -15.50
CA ALA A 127 11.74 3.42 -14.82
C ALA A 127 12.03 3.13 -13.34
N ASP A 128 13.25 2.73 -13.00
CA ASP A 128 13.66 2.42 -11.63
C ASP A 128 13.59 3.68 -10.76
N ASN A 129 14.23 4.76 -11.21
CA ASN A 129 14.19 6.05 -10.53
C ASN A 129 12.77 6.58 -10.33
N PHE A 130 11.88 6.32 -11.30
CA PHE A 130 10.48 6.72 -11.17
C PHE A 130 9.78 5.94 -10.07
N ALA A 131 9.94 4.60 -10.02
CA ALA A 131 9.33 3.76 -9.00
C ALA A 131 9.81 4.13 -7.58
N ASP A 132 11.13 4.36 -7.41
CA ASP A 132 11.72 4.84 -6.15
C ASP A 132 11.12 6.18 -5.72
N ASN A 133 11.01 7.13 -6.64
CA ASN A 133 10.43 8.44 -6.36
C ASN A 133 8.95 8.36 -5.94
N ILE A 134 8.17 7.48 -6.57
CA ILE A 134 6.77 7.29 -6.19
C ILE A 134 6.67 6.66 -4.80
N LEU A 135 7.47 5.65 -4.50
CA LEU A 135 7.48 5.04 -3.17
C LEU A 135 7.86 6.05 -2.07
N ALA A 136 8.88 6.86 -2.30
CA ALA A 136 9.27 7.94 -1.39
C ALA A 136 8.15 8.96 -1.18
N ARG A 137 7.41 9.32 -2.24
CA ARG A 137 6.25 10.22 -2.15
C ARG A 137 5.10 9.62 -1.35
N ILE A 138 4.79 8.33 -1.54
CA ILE A 138 3.79 7.62 -0.73
C ILE A 138 4.13 7.78 0.76
N GLY A 139 5.39 7.58 1.14
CA GLY A 139 5.85 7.76 2.52
C GLY A 139 5.69 9.20 3.02
N ALA A 140 6.14 10.17 2.24
CA ALA A 140 6.07 11.58 2.60
C ALA A 140 4.61 12.07 2.77
N GLU A 141 3.72 11.69 1.87
CA GLU A 141 2.30 12.08 1.94
C GLU A 141 1.59 11.39 3.11
N LEU A 142 1.92 10.15 3.41
CA LEU A 142 1.41 9.45 4.57
C LEU A 142 1.81 10.12 5.89
N GLU A 143 3.08 10.51 6.01
CA GLU A 143 3.58 11.22 7.20
C GLU A 143 2.95 12.61 7.33
N ARG A 144 2.78 13.33 6.23
CA ARG A 144 2.06 14.61 6.21
C ARG A 144 0.63 14.45 6.71
N TYR A 145 -0.10 13.48 6.17
CA TYR A 145 -1.47 13.17 6.58
C TYR A 145 -1.55 12.83 8.07
N ARG A 146 -0.67 11.96 8.57
CA ARG A 146 -0.62 11.61 10.00
C ARG A 146 -0.38 12.82 10.90
N LYS A 147 0.45 13.76 10.49
CA LYS A 147 0.69 15.02 11.22
C LYS A 147 -0.54 15.91 11.23
N ASP A 148 -1.24 16.01 10.11
CA ASP A 148 -2.43 16.84 10.01
C ASP A 148 -3.59 16.27 10.82
N VAL A 149 -3.81 14.97 10.79
CA VAL A 149 -4.85 14.31 11.63
C VAL A 149 -4.59 14.52 13.12
N ARG A 150 -3.34 14.43 13.59
CA ARG A 150 -3.00 14.66 15.01
C ARG A 150 -3.28 16.07 15.52
N LYS A 151 -3.42 17.07 14.64
CA LYS A 151 -3.79 18.44 15.04
C LYS A 151 -5.26 18.58 15.44
N TYR A 152 -6.09 17.62 15.03
CA TYR A 152 -7.54 17.66 15.25
C TYR A 152 -8.02 16.63 16.28
N GLN A 153 -7.11 15.88 16.90
CA GLN A 153 -7.35 14.99 18.04
C GLN A 153 -6.91 15.64 19.36
#